data_bfbc4e3d498833b8a6b68e88161d66e0
#
_entry.id   bfbc4e3d498833b8a6b68e88161d66e0
#
_cell.length_a   1.000
_cell.length_b   1.000
_cell.length_c   1.000
_cell.angle_alpha   90.00
_cell.angle_beta   90.00
_cell.angle_gamma   90.00
#
_symmetry.space_group_name_H-M   'P 1'
#
loop_
_entity.id
_entity.type
_entity.pdbx_description
1 polymer ?
#
loop_
_entity_poly.entity_id
_entity_poly.type
_entity_poly.pdbx_seq_one_letter_code
_entity_poly.pdbx_strand_id
1 'polypeptide(L)'
;MRYGYQNKEENIIEFTNNTITNMAFGGVYDQVGGGFSRYSVDEKWHVPHFEKMLYDNGQLVSLYADAYLITKNDLYKDVVIETLEFIERELTNANGAFYSSLDADSLTESGTLEEGAFYVWTKESLKLILNEDFSLFSSFYNINNYGFWEHKNYVLIRNETDENFVKKENISLETLKEKKRKWQSLLLKEREKRERPRLDDKVLTSWNAIMLKGYVDAYRVLKDDKYLEIAIKNGNFILNNQLKENGSLFHNY
;
A
#
# COMPACT_ATOMS: atom_id res chain seq x y z
N MET A 1 -1.63 -15.08 -11.90
CA MET A 1 -2.63 -15.66 -10.97
C MET A 1 -3.80 -16.32 -11.71
N ARG A 2 -4.70 -15.57 -12.39
CA ARG A 2 -5.90 -16.14 -13.06
C ARG A 2 -5.57 -17.23 -14.08
N TYR A 3 -4.59 -17.01 -14.94
CA TYR A 3 -4.15 -18.00 -15.94
C TYR A 3 -3.73 -19.33 -15.29
N GLY A 4 -2.85 -19.27 -14.27
CA GLY A 4 -2.40 -20.48 -13.56
C GLY A 4 -3.56 -21.22 -12.89
N TYR A 5 -4.50 -20.48 -12.28
CA TYR A 5 -5.67 -21.09 -11.65
C TYR A 5 -6.60 -21.77 -12.68
N GLN A 6 -6.92 -21.10 -13.79
CA GLN A 6 -7.80 -21.64 -14.82
C GLN A 6 -7.20 -22.86 -15.54
N ASN A 7 -5.89 -22.87 -15.73
CA ASN A 7 -5.20 -23.97 -16.43
C ASN A 7 -4.62 -25.02 -15.47
N LYS A 8 -4.83 -24.86 -14.17
CA LYS A 8 -4.31 -25.75 -13.11
C LYS A 8 -2.78 -25.88 -13.13
N GLU A 9 -2.10 -24.77 -13.41
CA GLU A 9 -0.64 -24.68 -13.45
C GLU A 9 -0.11 -24.18 -12.11
N GLU A 10 0.17 -25.09 -11.19
CA GLU A 10 0.58 -24.79 -9.81
C GLU A 10 1.88 -23.99 -9.74
N ASN A 11 2.85 -24.27 -10.62
CA ASN A 11 4.10 -23.53 -10.69
C ASN A 11 3.91 -22.04 -11.00
N ILE A 12 2.93 -21.69 -11.83
CA ILE A 12 2.60 -20.28 -12.14
C ILE A 12 1.95 -19.61 -10.94
N ILE A 13 1.09 -20.33 -10.23
CA ILE A 13 0.47 -19.82 -8.99
C ILE A 13 1.55 -19.59 -7.93
N GLU A 14 2.44 -20.55 -7.71
CA GLU A 14 3.53 -20.47 -6.75
C GLU A 14 4.49 -19.31 -7.08
N PHE A 15 4.91 -19.18 -8.33
CA PHE A 15 5.74 -18.07 -8.80
C PHE A 15 5.07 -16.72 -8.51
N THR A 16 3.77 -16.60 -8.84
CA THR A 16 3.02 -15.36 -8.60
C THR A 16 2.90 -15.07 -7.10
N ASN A 17 2.58 -16.07 -6.28
CA ASN A 17 2.49 -15.92 -4.83
C ASN A 17 3.82 -15.47 -4.24
N ASN A 18 4.93 -16.07 -4.65
CA ASN A 18 6.26 -15.67 -4.19
C ASN A 18 6.55 -14.20 -4.54
N THR A 19 6.25 -13.79 -5.77
CA THR A 19 6.47 -12.40 -6.22
C THR A 19 5.66 -11.41 -5.39
N ILE A 20 4.34 -11.61 -5.27
CA ILE A 20 3.49 -10.66 -4.55
C ILE A 20 3.72 -10.67 -3.03
N THR A 21 4.14 -11.81 -2.46
CA THR A 21 4.56 -11.87 -1.05
C THR A 21 5.81 -11.03 -0.81
N ASN A 22 6.82 -11.15 -1.67
CA ASN A 22 8.04 -10.36 -1.56
C ASN A 22 7.77 -8.86 -1.79
N MET A 23 6.85 -8.49 -2.70
CA MET A 23 6.41 -7.10 -2.84
C MET A 23 5.73 -6.58 -1.57
N ALA A 24 4.84 -7.37 -0.95
CA ALA A 24 4.15 -6.98 0.28
C ALA A 24 5.08 -6.90 1.50
N PHE A 25 6.17 -7.66 1.51
CA PHE A 25 7.20 -7.60 2.55
C PHE A 25 8.22 -6.50 2.32
N GLY A 26 8.44 -6.12 1.09
CA GLY A 26 9.41 -5.11 0.68
C GLY A 26 8.98 -3.68 0.99
N GLY A 27 9.91 -2.74 0.80
CA GLY A 27 9.66 -1.32 0.99
C GLY A 27 8.86 -0.68 -0.16
N VAL A 28 8.68 -1.41 -1.28
CA VAL A 28 7.77 -0.98 -2.34
C VAL A 28 6.32 -0.88 -1.84
N TYR A 29 5.97 -1.65 -0.82
CA TYR A 29 4.73 -1.52 -0.05
C TYR A 29 4.98 -0.66 1.20
N ASP A 30 4.17 0.37 1.41
CA ASP A 30 4.29 1.21 2.60
C ASP A 30 3.70 0.51 3.83
N GLN A 31 4.59 -0.02 4.67
CA GLN A 31 4.24 -0.79 5.88
C GLN A 31 3.50 0.03 6.96
N VAL A 32 3.44 1.35 6.82
CA VAL A 32 2.78 2.25 7.78
C VAL A 32 1.44 2.75 7.25
N GLY A 33 1.44 3.27 6.03
CA GLY A 33 0.26 3.95 5.48
C GLY A 33 -0.48 3.16 4.41
N GLY A 34 0.00 1.99 4.04
CA GLY A 34 -0.53 1.22 2.92
C GLY A 34 -0.22 1.82 1.55
N GLY A 35 -0.60 1.10 0.53
CA GLY A 35 -0.35 1.47 -0.86
C GLY A 35 1.07 1.19 -1.33
N PHE A 36 1.20 1.05 -2.64
CA PHE A 36 2.45 0.69 -3.32
C PHE A 36 3.08 1.88 -4.00
N SER A 37 4.39 1.99 -3.87
CA SER A 37 5.22 2.81 -4.73
C SER A 37 5.32 2.20 -6.12
N ARG A 38 5.66 3.02 -7.13
CA ARG A 38 5.60 2.67 -8.55
C ARG A 38 6.51 1.51 -8.92
N TYR A 39 7.74 1.47 -8.42
CA TYR A 39 8.72 0.40 -8.67
C TYR A 39 9.79 0.34 -7.57
N SER A 40 10.49 -0.77 -7.49
CA SER A 40 11.70 -0.91 -6.68
C SER A 40 12.92 -0.54 -7.49
N VAL A 41 13.89 0.14 -6.87
CA VAL A 41 15.17 0.50 -7.51
C VAL A 41 16.24 -0.58 -7.30
N ASP A 42 15.91 -1.64 -6.57
CA ASP A 42 16.80 -2.79 -6.32
C ASP A 42 16.11 -4.14 -6.57
N GLU A 43 16.89 -5.21 -6.59
CA GLU A 43 16.42 -6.58 -6.84
C GLU A 43 15.69 -7.21 -5.64
N LYS A 44 15.69 -6.57 -4.48
CA LYS A 44 15.19 -7.11 -3.21
C LYS A 44 13.83 -6.56 -2.80
N TRP A 45 13.23 -5.71 -3.62
CA TRP A 45 12.02 -4.95 -3.29
C TRP A 45 12.21 -4.03 -2.06
N HIS A 46 13.45 -3.67 -1.72
CA HIS A 46 13.76 -2.94 -0.50
C HIS A 46 13.53 -1.44 -0.67
N VAL A 47 14.28 -0.80 -1.56
CA VAL A 47 14.18 0.65 -1.76
C VAL A 47 13.25 0.94 -2.93
N PRO A 48 12.12 1.63 -2.71
CA PRO A 48 11.25 2.03 -3.80
C PRO A 48 11.67 3.38 -4.40
N HIS A 49 11.20 3.65 -5.61
CA HIS A 49 10.96 5.02 -6.03
C HIS A 49 9.63 5.46 -5.42
N PHE A 50 9.67 6.34 -4.43
CA PHE A 50 8.58 6.59 -3.48
C PHE A 50 7.30 7.19 -4.06
N GLU A 51 7.25 7.49 -5.36
CA GLU A 51 6.04 7.93 -6.08
C GLU A 51 4.92 6.88 -6.00
N LYS A 52 3.71 7.28 -5.62
CA LYS A 52 2.55 6.38 -5.53
C LYS A 52 1.50 6.75 -6.58
N MET A 53 1.29 5.86 -7.54
CA MET A 53 0.37 6.07 -8.66
C MET A 53 -0.98 5.38 -8.41
N LEU A 54 -2.06 6.03 -8.81
CA LEU A 54 -3.41 5.48 -8.70
C LEU A 54 -3.56 4.17 -9.50
N TYR A 55 -3.06 4.14 -10.75
CA TYR A 55 -3.22 3.00 -11.64
C TYR A 55 -2.47 1.75 -11.17
N ASP A 56 -1.29 1.90 -10.56
CA ASP A 56 -0.54 0.78 -9.98
C ASP A 56 -1.33 0.19 -8.81
N ASN A 57 -1.77 1.03 -7.89
CA ASN A 57 -2.51 0.60 -6.72
C ASN A 57 -3.84 -0.07 -7.09
N GLY A 58 -4.58 0.46 -8.10
CA GLY A 58 -5.82 -0.16 -8.56
C GLY A 58 -5.63 -1.54 -9.17
N GLN A 59 -4.54 -1.75 -9.92
CA GLN A 59 -4.19 -3.06 -10.48
C GLN A 59 -3.74 -4.04 -9.40
N LEU A 60 -2.93 -3.56 -8.44
CA LEU A 60 -2.44 -4.38 -7.34
C LEU A 60 -3.56 -4.79 -6.39
N VAL A 61 -4.50 -3.90 -6.06
CA VAL A 61 -5.71 -4.27 -5.29
C VAL A 61 -6.45 -5.42 -5.97
N SER A 62 -6.67 -5.35 -7.29
CA SER A 62 -7.30 -6.45 -8.04
C SER A 62 -6.51 -7.75 -7.98
N LEU A 63 -5.17 -7.68 -8.11
CA LEU A 63 -4.28 -8.84 -8.06
C LEU A 63 -4.27 -9.49 -6.67
N TYR A 64 -4.11 -8.70 -5.60
CA TYR A 64 -4.12 -9.22 -4.23
C TYR A 64 -5.50 -9.75 -3.81
N ALA A 65 -6.61 -9.15 -4.28
CA ALA A 65 -7.95 -9.67 -4.08
C ALA A 65 -8.13 -11.05 -4.73
N ASP A 66 -7.68 -11.23 -5.98
CA ASP A 66 -7.68 -12.54 -6.65
C ASP A 66 -6.79 -13.55 -5.92
N ALA A 67 -5.60 -13.14 -5.46
CA ALA A 67 -4.68 -13.99 -4.71
C ALA A 67 -5.30 -14.44 -3.37
N TYR A 68 -5.92 -13.53 -2.62
CA TYR A 68 -6.64 -13.89 -1.40
C TYR A 68 -7.81 -14.84 -1.67
N LEU A 69 -8.55 -14.63 -2.75
CA LEU A 69 -9.67 -15.52 -3.12
C LEU A 69 -9.19 -16.97 -3.30
N ILE A 70 -8.02 -17.18 -3.90
CA ILE A 70 -7.44 -18.49 -4.21
C ILE A 70 -6.76 -19.10 -2.98
N THR A 71 -5.95 -18.32 -2.26
CA THR A 71 -5.04 -18.83 -1.23
C THR A 71 -5.58 -18.73 0.20
N LYS A 72 -6.51 -17.80 0.45
CA LYS A 72 -6.98 -17.42 1.79
C LYS A 72 -5.87 -16.90 2.72
N ASN A 73 -4.76 -16.43 2.15
CA ASN A 73 -3.66 -15.86 2.93
C ASN A 73 -4.03 -14.47 3.45
N ASP A 74 -4.10 -14.32 4.78
CA ASP A 74 -4.48 -13.06 5.44
C ASP A 74 -3.57 -11.88 5.06
N LEU A 75 -2.28 -12.11 4.76
CA LEU A 75 -1.39 -11.06 4.25
C LEU A 75 -1.98 -10.34 3.03
N TYR A 76 -2.54 -11.08 2.07
CA TYR A 76 -3.10 -10.48 0.85
C TYR A 76 -4.39 -9.71 1.13
N LYS A 77 -5.18 -10.18 2.09
CA LYS A 77 -6.35 -9.47 2.58
C LYS A 77 -5.97 -8.13 3.21
N ASP A 78 -4.98 -8.15 4.12
CA ASP A 78 -4.52 -6.95 4.81
C ASP A 78 -3.97 -5.94 3.80
N VAL A 79 -3.17 -6.36 2.82
CA VAL A 79 -2.66 -5.51 1.74
C VAL A 79 -3.79 -4.85 0.95
N VAL A 80 -4.88 -5.58 0.62
CA VAL A 80 -6.05 -4.99 -0.08
C VAL A 80 -6.68 -3.90 0.78
N ILE A 81 -6.95 -4.19 2.06
CA ILE A 81 -7.61 -3.27 2.98
C ILE A 81 -6.76 -2.01 3.17
N GLU A 82 -5.50 -2.16 3.54
CA GLU A 82 -4.59 -1.05 3.82
C GLU A 82 -4.29 -0.19 2.57
N THR A 83 -4.25 -0.82 1.37
CA THR A 83 -4.10 -0.08 0.11
C THR A 83 -5.36 0.76 -0.19
N LEU A 84 -6.55 0.22 0.04
CA LEU A 84 -7.79 0.98 -0.14
C LEU A 84 -7.95 2.10 0.89
N GLU A 85 -7.53 1.89 2.13
CA GLU A 85 -7.46 2.94 3.16
C GLU A 85 -6.48 4.07 2.77
N PHE A 86 -5.35 3.71 2.16
CA PHE A 86 -4.44 4.71 1.56
C PHE A 86 -5.13 5.52 0.46
N ILE A 87 -5.82 4.88 -0.49
CA ILE A 87 -6.54 5.56 -1.58
C ILE A 87 -7.61 6.51 -1.02
N GLU A 88 -8.39 6.05 -0.04
CA GLU A 88 -9.41 6.87 0.61
C GLU A 88 -8.83 8.10 1.30
N ARG A 89 -7.72 7.92 2.02
CA ARG A 89 -7.09 8.98 2.81
C ARG A 89 -6.34 10.00 1.96
N GLU A 90 -5.63 9.55 0.92
CA GLU A 90 -4.65 10.39 0.21
C GLU A 90 -5.08 10.77 -1.21
N LEU A 91 -5.82 9.93 -1.92
CA LEU A 91 -6.11 10.10 -3.34
C LEU A 91 -7.59 10.23 -3.67
N THR A 92 -8.48 10.44 -2.70
CA THR A 92 -9.92 10.55 -2.94
C THR A 92 -10.41 11.97 -2.70
N ASN A 93 -11.16 12.53 -3.65
CA ASN A 93 -11.82 13.82 -3.46
C ASN A 93 -13.25 13.67 -2.88
N ALA A 94 -13.82 14.79 -2.44
CA ALA A 94 -15.16 14.81 -1.83
C ALA A 94 -16.27 14.29 -2.76
N ASN A 95 -16.08 14.42 -4.09
CA ASN A 95 -17.07 14.02 -5.10
C ASN A 95 -16.98 12.53 -5.47
N GLY A 96 -15.98 11.79 -4.95
CA GLY A 96 -15.76 10.37 -5.22
C GLY A 96 -14.88 10.08 -6.42
N ALA A 97 -14.22 11.09 -6.98
CA ALA A 97 -13.14 10.88 -7.94
C ALA A 97 -11.82 10.58 -7.22
N PHE A 98 -10.92 9.91 -7.93
CA PHE A 98 -9.58 9.62 -7.44
C PHE A 98 -8.55 10.48 -8.17
N TYR A 99 -7.64 11.08 -7.41
CA TYR A 99 -6.48 11.82 -7.89
C TYR A 99 -5.41 10.88 -8.46
N SER A 100 -4.49 11.43 -9.26
CA SER A 100 -3.55 10.63 -10.06
C SER A 100 -2.40 10.04 -9.25
N SER A 101 -1.71 10.83 -8.43
CA SER A 101 -0.51 10.36 -7.73
C SER A 101 -0.08 11.24 -6.57
N LEU A 102 0.81 10.68 -5.74
CA LEU A 102 1.69 11.43 -4.84
C LEU A 102 3.11 11.37 -5.37
N ASP A 103 3.81 12.50 -5.32
CA ASP A 103 5.22 12.63 -5.72
C ASP A 103 6.13 11.74 -4.85
N ALA A 104 7.33 11.42 -5.37
CA ALA A 104 8.37 10.72 -4.62
C ALA A 104 9.02 11.63 -3.57
N ASP A 105 9.13 12.92 -3.89
CA ASP A 105 9.84 13.92 -3.11
C ASP A 105 8.93 14.64 -2.10
N SER A 106 9.49 14.98 -0.96
CA SER A 106 8.86 15.85 0.02
C SER A 106 9.91 16.70 0.74
N LEU A 107 9.47 17.81 1.35
CA LEU A 107 10.37 18.68 2.09
C LEU A 107 10.78 18.03 3.41
N THR A 108 12.08 18.07 3.68
CA THR A 108 12.65 17.75 4.98
C THR A 108 12.41 18.89 5.98
N GLU A 109 12.68 18.66 7.27
CA GLU A 109 12.64 19.70 8.30
C GLU A 109 13.60 20.87 8.00
N SER A 110 14.70 20.62 7.26
CA SER A 110 15.63 21.66 6.80
C SER A 110 15.14 22.47 5.60
N GLY A 111 13.99 22.10 5.01
CA GLY A 111 13.44 22.73 3.82
C GLY A 111 14.05 22.26 2.50
N THR A 112 14.82 21.17 2.53
CA THR A 112 15.38 20.52 1.34
C THR A 112 14.38 19.52 0.78
N LEU A 113 14.20 19.51 -0.55
CA LEU A 113 13.39 18.51 -1.22
C LEU A 113 14.20 17.21 -1.36
N GLU A 114 13.72 16.11 -0.78
CA GLU A 114 14.40 14.82 -0.80
C GLU A 114 13.40 13.69 -1.11
N GLU A 115 13.87 12.72 -1.91
CA GLU A 115 13.11 11.52 -2.22
C GLU A 115 12.89 10.69 -0.96
N GLY A 116 11.65 10.23 -0.74
CA GLY A 116 11.29 9.36 0.38
C GLY A 116 11.23 10.02 1.76
N ALA A 117 11.56 11.32 1.92
CA ALA A 117 11.64 11.98 3.23
C ALA A 117 10.35 11.83 4.05
N PHE A 118 9.18 11.81 3.40
CA PHE A 118 7.90 11.57 4.05
C PHE A 118 7.76 10.15 4.62
N TYR A 119 8.40 9.14 4.01
CA TYR A 119 8.13 7.72 4.26
C TYR A 119 9.15 7.04 5.16
N VAL A 120 10.41 7.50 5.15
CA VAL A 120 11.52 6.83 5.85
C VAL A 120 11.64 7.24 7.32
N TRP A 121 12.40 6.46 8.08
CA TRP A 121 12.51 6.63 9.53
C TRP A 121 13.95 6.47 9.98
N THR A 122 14.40 7.32 10.93
CA THR A 122 15.64 7.09 11.65
C THR A 122 15.41 6.14 12.83
N LYS A 123 16.44 5.42 13.22
CA LYS A 123 16.37 4.53 14.39
C LYS A 123 16.06 5.29 15.67
N GLU A 124 16.58 6.51 15.80
CA GLU A 124 16.38 7.41 16.93
C GLU A 124 14.91 7.84 17.03
N SER A 125 14.30 8.27 15.91
CA SER A 125 12.88 8.65 15.90
C SER A 125 11.98 7.46 16.23
N LEU A 126 12.25 6.28 15.68
CA LEU A 126 11.49 5.06 15.99
C LEU A 126 11.56 4.70 17.48
N LYS A 127 12.74 4.82 18.11
CA LYS A 127 12.88 4.58 19.56
C LYS A 127 12.02 5.54 20.39
N LEU A 128 11.99 6.82 20.04
CA LEU A 128 11.20 7.82 20.75
C LEU A 128 9.70 7.59 20.61
N ILE A 129 9.23 7.21 19.40
CA ILE A 129 7.81 6.99 19.12
C ILE A 129 7.30 5.70 19.78
N LEU A 130 8.09 4.62 19.69
CA LEU A 130 7.65 3.27 20.05
C LEU A 130 8.00 2.87 21.49
N ASN A 131 8.96 3.55 22.11
CA ASN A 131 9.40 3.31 23.48
C ASN A 131 9.69 1.82 23.77
N GLU A 132 8.94 1.20 24.67
CA GLU A 132 9.10 -0.22 25.05
C GLU A 132 8.85 -1.21 23.91
N ASP A 133 8.03 -0.84 22.92
CA ASP A 133 7.73 -1.67 21.76
C ASP A 133 8.86 -1.68 20.71
N PHE A 134 9.84 -0.78 20.82
CA PHE A 134 10.88 -0.60 19.80
C PHE A 134 11.66 -1.88 19.52
N SER A 135 11.98 -2.69 20.53
CA SER A 135 12.76 -3.92 20.33
C SER A 135 12.03 -4.91 19.41
N LEU A 136 10.75 -5.17 19.71
CA LEU A 136 9.91 -6.09 18.93
C LEU A 136 9.65 -5.53 17.52
N PHE A 137 9.35 -4.24 17.40
CA PHE A 137 9.21 -3.54 16.13
C PHE A 137 10.48 -3.63 15.27
N SER A 138 11.62 -3.38 15.88
CA SER A 138 12.93 -3.43 15.21
C SER A 138 13.25 -4.83 14.66
N SER A 139 12.87 -5.88 15.40
CA SER A 139 13.00 -7.27 14.93
C SER A 139 12.04 -7.55 13.76
N PHE A 140 10.78 -7.08 13.84
CA PHE A 140 9.76 -7.31 12.82
C PHE A 140 10.01 -6.58 11.50
N TYR A 141 10.40 -5.30 11.58
CA TYR A 141 10.61 -4.45 10.40
C TYR A 141 12.09 -4.24 10.03
N ASN A 142 12.98 -5.06 10.54
CA ASN A 142 14.40 -5.08 10.18
C ASN A 142 15.12 -3.73 10.36
N ILE A 143 14.98 -3.08 11.54
CA ILE A 143 15.75 -1.86 11.85
C ILE A 143 17.21 -2.24 12.20
N ASN A 144 17.88 -2.78 11.20
CA ASN A 144 19.25 -3.31 11.23
C ASN A 144 19.91 -3.07 9.86
N ASN A 145 21.08 -3.67 9.62
CA ASN A 145 21.79 -3.53 8.34
C ASN A 145 20.99 -3.98 7.10
N TYR A 146 19.99 -4.85 7.27
CA TYR A 146 19.15 -5.33 6.16
C TYR A 146 18.13 -4.29 5.71
N GLY A 147 17.49 -3.56 6.65
CA GLY A 147 16.52 -2.50 6.34
C GLY A 147 17.15 -1.11 6.26
N PHE A 148 18.46 -0.98 6.49
CA PHE A 148 19.17 0.29 6.38
C PHE A 148 19.22 0.76 4.92
N TRP A 149 18.92 2.02 4.71
CA TRP A 149 19.04 2.67 3.41
C TRP A 149 20.20 3.70 3.49
N GLU A 150 19.95 4.98 3.34
CA GLU A 150 20.95 6.03 3.34
C GLU A 150 20.67 7.10 4.40
N HIS A 151 21.65 7.97 4.68
CA HIS A 151 21.50 9.09 5.62
C HIS A 151 20.92 8.70 7.00
N LYS A 152 21.22 7.49 7.49
CA LYS A 152 20.70 6.88 8.73
C LYS A 152 19.21 6.52 8.68
N ASN A 153 18.59 6.56 7.51
CA ASN A 153 17.22 6.19 7.30
C ASN A 153 17.04 4.69 7.11
N TYR A 154 15.86 4.22 7.46
CA TYR A 154 15.38 2.87 7.25
C TYR A 154 14.11 2.91 6.40
N VAL A 155 14.05 2.04 5.41
CA VAL A 155 12.80 1.64 4.75
C VAL A 155 12.28 0.43 5.51
N LEU A 156 11.03 0.48 5.96
CA LEU A 156 10.44 -0.63 6.72
C LEU A 156 10.18 -1.81 5.79
N ILE A 157 10.79 -2.95 6.08
CA ILE A 157 10.66 -4.18 5.32
C ILE A 157 10.52 -5.38 6.24
N ARG A 158 9.89 -6.42 5.74
CA ARG A 158 9.76 -7.72 6.41
C ARG A 158 10.58 -8.77 5.68
N ASN A 159 10.94 -9.84 6.37
CA ASN A 159 11.66 -10.97 5.78
C ASN A 159 11.05 -12.33 6.15
N GLU A 160 9.97 -12.34 6.92
CA GLU A 160 9.28 -13.54 7.37
C GLU A 160 7.78 -13.33 7.56
N THR A 161 7.02 -14.40 7.58
CA THR A 161 5.57 -14.37 7.83
C THR A 161 5.26 -14.09 9.30
N ASP A 162 4.02 -13.66 9.59
CA ASP A 162 3.57 -13.44 10.97
C ASP A 162 3.68 -14.72 11.80
N GLU A 163 3.37 -15.90 11.23
CA GLU A 163 3.44 -17.20 11.90
C GLU A 163 4.88 -17.59 12.29
N ASN A 164 5.86 -17.29 11.44
CA ASN A 164 7.25 -17.54 11.73
C ASN A 164 7.77 -16.58 12.80
N PHE A 165 7.44 -15.31 12.67
CA PHE A 165 7.83 -14.27 13.60
C PHE A 165 7.31 -14.55 15.02
N VAL A 166 6.02 -14.89 15.18
CA VAL A 166 5.45 -15.15 16.51
C VAL A 166 6.04 -16.39 17.18
N LYS A 167 6.39 -17.41 16.41
CA LYS A 167 7.11 -18.59 16.94
C LYS A 167 8.50 -18.22 17.45
N LYS A 168 9.23 -17.40 16.72
CA LYS A 168 10.57 -16.92 17.06
C LYS A 168 10.56 -16.03 18.31
N GLU A 169 9.61 -15.11 18.41
CA GLU A 169 9.50 -14.14 19.51
C GLU A 169 8.68 -14.69 20.70
N ASN A 170 8.14 -15.90 20.59
CA ASN A 170 7.30 -16.56 21.61
C ASN A 170 6.09 -15.71 22.07
N ILE A 171 5.37 -15.13 21.10
CA ILE A 171 4.13 -14.36 21.29
C ILE A 171 2.98 -14.99 20.52
N SER A 172 1.74 -14.56 20.77
CA SER A 172 0.58 -15.00 19.99
C SER A 172 0.37 -14.16 18.72
N LEU A 173 -0.30 -14.73 17.72
CA LEU A 173 -0.71 -13.99 16.52
C LEU A 173 -1.61 -12.79 16.86
N GLU A 174 -2.49 -12.94 17.86
CA GLU A 174 -3.36 -11.85 18.31
C GLU A 174 -2.54 -10.71 18.89
N THR A 175 -1.57 -11.01 19.76
CA THR A 175 -0.64 -10.02 20.29
C THR A 175 0.11 -9.28 19.18
N LEU A 176 0.58 -10.00 18.17
CA LEU A 176 1.26 -9.36 17.02
C LEU A 176 0.31 -8.44 16.24
N LYS A 177 -0.93 -8.87 15.99
CA LYS A 177 -1.94 -8.05 15.31
C LYS A 177 -2.24 -6.76 16.07
N GLU A 178 -2.41 -6.84 17.39
CA GLU A 178 -2.59 -5.66 18.25
C GLU A 178 -1.38 -4.71 18.20
N LYS A 179 -0.17 -5.26 18.27
CA LYS A 179 1.07 -4.48 18.17
C LYS A 179 1.20 -3.81 16.82
N LYS A 180 0.96 -4.50 15.70
CA LYS A 180 0.99 -3.93 14.35
C LYS A 180 0.04 -2.73 14.24
N ARG A 181 -1.22 -2.86 14.66
CA ARG A 181 -2.20 -1.76 14.65
C ARG A 181 -1.73 -0.57 15.49
N LYS A 182 -1.20 -0.82 16.68
CA LYS A 182 -0.65 0.22 17.56
C LYS A 182 0.51 0.94 16.88
N TRP A 183 1.47 0.22 16.32
CA TRP A 183 2.64 0.79 15.64
C TRP A 183 2.25 1.62 14.42
N GLN A 184 1.37 1.09 13.57
CA GLN A 184 0.86 1.81 12.40
C GLN A 184 0.17 3.12 12.82
N SER A 185 -0.71 3.08 13.83
CA SER A 185 -1.39 4.27 14.33
C SER A 185 -0.42 5.33 14.86
N LEU A 186 0.59 4.93 15.65
CA LEU A 186 1.59 5.86 16.18
C LEU A 186 2.45 6.48 15.07
N LEU A 187 2.89 5.65 14.12
CA LEU A 187 3.75 6.11 13.02
C LEU A 187 2.98 6.97 12.01
N LEU A 188 1.72 6.64 11.70
CA LEU A 188 0.86 7.50 10.86
C LEU A 188 0.69 8.87 11.49
N LYS A 189 0.35 8.92 12.77
CA LYS A 189 0.19 10.18 13.52
C LYS A 189 1.48 11.02 13.54
N GLU A 190 2.63 10.36 13.63
CA GLU A 190 3.92 11.08 13.57
C GLU A 190 4.24 11.56 12.16
N ARG A 191 3.96 10.72 11.14
CA ARG A 191 4.14 11.06 9.72
C ARG A 191 3.27 12.25 9.30
N GLU A 192 2.06 12.38 9.83
CA GLU A 192 1.15 13.51 9.54
C GLU A 192 1.71 14.89 9.91
N LYS A 193 2.74 14.94 10.76
CA LYS A 193 3.43 16.19 11.11
C LYS A 193 4.46 16.62 10.06
N ARG A 194 4.83 15.72 9.13
CA ARG A 194 5.80 16.00 8.07
C ARG A 194 5.13 16.70 6.90
N GLU A 195 5.92 17.42 6.12
CA GLU A 195 5.45 17.98 4.86
C GLU A 195 5.10 16.85 3.89
N ARG A 196 3.87 16.92 3.36
CA ARG A 196 3.34 15.88 2.46
C ARG A 196 4.01 15.96 1.09
N PRO A 197 4.18 14.81 0.40
CA PRO A 197 4.51 14.79 -1.01
C PRO A 197 3.46 15.57 -1.81
N ARG A 198 3.89 16.17 -2.93
CA ARG A 198 2.99 16.90 -3.81
C ARG A 198 1.93 15.96 -4.39
N LEU A 199 0.67 16.38 -4.33
CA LEU A 199 -0.44 15.69 -4.94
C LEU A 199 -0.59 16.13 -6.41
N ASP A 200 -0.61 15.18 -7.34
CA ASP A 200 -1.12 15.38 -8.70
C ASP A 200 -2.64 15.18 -8.68
N ASP A 201 -3.37 16.26 -8.60
CA ASP A 201 -4.83 16.31 -8.43
C ASP A 201 -5.64 16.10 -9.73
N LYS A 202 -4.98 15.76 -10.85
CA LYS A 202 -5.67 15.38 -12.07
C LYS A 202 -6.52 14.13 -11.85
N VAL A 203 -7.70 14.14 -12.45
CA VAL A 203 -8.63 13.00 -12.42
C VAL A 203 -8.66 12.36 -13.81
N LEU A 204 -7.82 11.36 -14.02
CA LEU A 204 -7.72 10.64 -15.29
C LEU A 204 -8.78 9.54 -15.37
N THR A 205 -9.62 9.57 -16.40
CA THR A 205 -10.76 8.65 -16.56
C THR A 205 -10.34 7.18 -16.54
N SER A 206 -9.28 6.83 -17.28
CA SER A 206 -8.79 5.46 -17.35
C SER A 206 -8.25 4.95 -16.00
N TRP A 207 -7.56 5.81 -15.24
CA TRP A 207 -7.02 5.43 -13.94
C TRP A 207 -8.11 5.30 -12.88
N ASN A 208 -9.12 6.16 -12.95
CA ASN A 208 -10.32 6.03 -12.12
C ASN A 208 -11.07 4.73 -12.41
N ALA A 209 -11.22 4.36 -13.68
CA ALA A 209 -11.84 3.08 -14.07
C ALA A 209 -11.06 1.85 -13.57
N ILE A 210 -9.71 1.90 -13.57
CA ILE A 210 -8.85 0.86 -13.00
C ILE A 210 -9.07 0.76 -11.49
N MET A 211 -9.10 1.90 -10.78
CA MET A 211 -9.31 1.90 -9.33
C MET A 211 -10.72 1.47 -8.95
N LEU A 212 -11.75 1.92 -9.69
CA LEU A 212 -13.13 1.45 -9.55
C LEU A 212 -13.19 -0.09 -9.62
N LYS A 213 -12.52 -0.67 -10.62
CA LYS A 213 -12.44 -2.15 -10.72
C LYS A 213 -11.78 -2.75 -9.48
N GLY A 214 -10.73 -2.15 -8.95
CA GLY A 214 -10.07 -2.58 -7.71
C GLY A 214 -11.06 -2.65 -6.54
N TYR A 215 -11.88 -1.61 -6.34
CA TYR A 215 -12.93 -1.59 -5.31
C TYR A 215 -13.98 -2.68 -5.52
N VAL A 216 -14.42 -2.90 -6.75
CA VAL A 216 -15.37 -3.99 -7.08
C VAL A 216 -14.77 -5.37 -6.78
N ASP A 217 -13.50 -5.59 -7.12
CA ASP A 217 -12.80 -6.86 -6.82
C ASP A 217 -12.64 -7.05 -5.29
N ALA A 218 -12.32 -5.99 -4.56
CA ALA A 218 -12.26 -6.02 -3.09
C ALA A 218 -13.63 -6.37 -2.48
N TYR A 219 -14.72 -5.72 -2.92
CA TYR A 219 -16.07 -6.05 -2.48
C TYR A 219 -16.40 -7.51 -2.75
N ARG A 220 -16.12 -8.02 -3.95
CA ARG A 220 -16.38 -9.41 -4.34
C ARG A 220 -15.74 -10.40 -3.37
N VAL A 221 -14.57 -10.07 -2.83
CA VAL A 221 -13.75 -10.97 -2.01
C VAL A 221 -13.99 -10.78 -0.51
N LEU A 222 -14.10 -9.54 -0.06
CA LEU A 222 -14.23 -9.18 1.37
C LEU A 222 -15.66 -9.11 1.84
N LYS A 223 -16.63 -8.92 0.93
CA LYS A 223 -18.08 -8.80 1.22
C LYS A 223 -18.42 -7.62 2.14
N ASP A 224 -17.66 -6.56 2.10
CA ASP A 224 -17.90 -5.31 2.82
C ASP A 224 -18.53 -4.29 1.86
N ASP A 225 -19.78 -3.92 2.12
CA ASP A 225 -20.57 -3.02 1.28
C ASP A 225 -19.94 -1.63 1.11
N LYS A 226 -19.12 -1.19 2.04
CA LYS A 226 -18.34 0.04 1.93
C LYS A 226 -17.59 0.16 0.60
N TYR A 227 -16.95 -0.92 0.15
CA TYR A 227 -16.19 -0.92 -1.10
C TYR A 227 -17.09 -0.80 -2.33
N LEU A 228 -18.27 -1.41 -2.29
CA LEU A 228 -19.25 -1.27 -3.35
C LEU A 228 -19.81 0.16 -3.41
N GLU A 229 -20.11 0.77 -2.29
CA GLU A 229 -20.59 2.16 -2.20
C GLU A 229 -19.58 3.14 -2.80
N ILE A 230 -18.28 2.97 -2.49
CA ILE A 230 -17.20 3.79 -3.06
C ILE A 230 -17.12 3.57 -4.58
N ALA A 231 -17.18 2.31 -5.05
CA ALA A 231 -17.16 2.00 -6.48
C ALA A 231 -18.35 2.64 -7.21
N ILE A 232 -19.56 2.57 -6.66
CA ILE A 232 -20.78 3.19 -7.23
C ILE A 232 -20.61 4.72 -7.27
N LYS A 233 -20.10 5.32 -6.18
CA LYS A 233 -19.88 6.78 -6.12
C LYS A 233 -18.91 7.23 -7.22
N ASN A 234 -17.80 6.52 -7.41
CA ASN A 234 -16.84 6.81 -8.48
C ASN A 234 -17.41 6.56 -9.88
N GLY A 235 -18.15 5.46 -10.08
CA GLY A 235 -18.84 5.19 -11.34
C GLY A 235 -19.82 6.30 -11.72
N ASN A 236 -20.61 6.78 -10.77
CA ASN A 236 -21.52 7.91 -10.97
C ASN A 236 -20.77 9.21 -11.28
N PHE A 237 -19.62 9.45 -10.63
CA PHE A 237 -18.76 10.58 -10.97
C PHE A 237 -18.32 10.53 -12.44
N ILE A 238 -17.83 9.36 -12.92
CA ILE A 238 -17.40 9.19 -14.32
C ILE A 238 -18.57 9.43 -15.28
N LEU A 239 -19.74 8.83 -15.02
CA LEU A 239 -20.92 8.98 -15.87
C LEU A 239 -21.42 10.42 -15.96
N ASN A 240 -21.42 11.14 -14.84
CA ASN A 240 -21.97 12.48 -14.78
C ASN A 240 -20.99 13.58 -15.27
N ASN A 241 -19.68 13.35 -15.19
CA ASN A 241 -18.68 14.39 -15.42
C ASN A 241 -17.71 14.08 -16.58
N GLN A 242 -17.50 12.82 -16.93
CA GLN A 242 -16.52 12.42 -17.91
C GLN A 242 -17.13 11.77 -19.17
N LEU A 243 -18.41 11.40 -19.16
CA LEU A 243 -19.12 10.85 -20.31
C LEU A 243 -19.70 12.01 -21.15
N LYS A 244 -19.38 12.05 -22.45
CA LYS A 244 -19.92 13.00 -23.42
C LYS A 244 -21.27 12.53 -23.99
N GLU A 245 -22.06 13.45 -24.52
CA GLU A 245 -23.34 13.14 -25.16
C GLU A 245 -23.24 12.12 -26.31
N ASN A 246 -22.11 12.11 -27.02
CA ASN A 246 -21.86 11.15 -28.11
C ASN A 246 -21.37 9.78 -27.64
N GLY A 247 -21.33 9.52 -26.32
CA GLY A 247 -20.88 8.26 -25.72
C GLY A 247 -19.36 8.11 -25.57
N SER A 248 -18.56 9.07 -26.04
CA SER A 248 -17.10 9.07 -25.77
C SER A 248 -16.79 9.63 -24.39
N LEU A 249 -15.57 9.37 -23.90
CA LEU A 249 -15.13 9.89 -22.59
C LEU A 249 -14.13 11.03 -22.75
N PHE A 250 -14.14 11.96 -21.80
CA PHE A 250 -13.02 12.87 -21.62
C PHE A 250 -11.81 12.10 -21.10
N HIS A 251 -10.60 12.57 -21.43
CA HIS A 251 -9.36 11.95 -20.90
C HIS A 251 -9.17 12.27 -19.42
N ASN A 252 -9.48 13.49 -19.03
CA ASN A 252 -9.36 14.00 -17.66
C ASN A 252 -10.53 14.96 -17.32
N TYR A 253 -10.68 15.19 -16.03
CA TYR A 253 -11.62 16.15 -15.44
C TYR A 253 -10.85 17.24 -14.72
#